data_f549d0be99865fead5d4e2232c37cd35
#
_entry.id   f549d0be99865fead5d4e2232c37cd35
#
_cell.length_a   1.000
_cell.length_b   1.000
_cell.length_c   1.000
_cell.angle_alpha   90.00
_cell.angle_beta   90.00
_cell.angle_gamma   90.00
#
_symmetry.space_group_name_H-M   'P 1'
#
loop_
_entity.id
_entity.type
_entity.pdbx_description
1 polymer ?
#
loop_
_entity_poly.entity_id
_entity_poly.type
_entity_poly.pdbx_seq_one_letter_code
_entity_poly.pdbx_strand_id
1 'polypeptide(L)'
;GCTTKAIATTAALPLAAPSSTACELSIVYATATGSMTPTAPAYNSGWATEIAMDVQWAHATAPLARIVLIEAPDTSINSLLGGIKLANAMGPGIVSMSFGTNEGSWTSSVDAVFSTAKMTYLAAAGDSGTGVMWPAVSPNVVAVGGTSLTYSGTGARSEVSWSGTGGGTSAYTTAPSYQTNAVPGM
;
A
#
# COMPACT_ATOMS: atom_id res chain seq x y z
N GLY A 1 7.76 -16.23 14.37
CA GLY A 1 6.99 -15.04 14.01
C GLY A 1 7.69 -13.78 14.49
N CYS A 2 7.17 -12.62 14.08
CA CYS A 2 7.69 -11.33 14.52
C CYS A 2 7.45 -11.09 16.01
N THR A 3 8.34 -10.32 16.65
CA THR A 3 8.10 -9.78 17.99
C THR A 3 7.11 -8.63 17.90
N THR A 4 6.01 -8.70 18.65
CA THR A 4 5.08 -7.58 18.74
C THR A 4 5.70 -6.45 19.55
N LYS A 5 5.72 -5.23 18.99
CA LYS A 5 6.30 -4.05 19.60
C LYS A 5 5.32 -2.89 19.57
N ALA A 6 4.93 -2.38 20.71
CA ALA A 6 4.06 -1.22 20.80
C ALA A 6 4.80 0.07 20.39
N ILE A 7 4.12 0.93 19.65
CA ILE A 7 4.55 2.30 19.39
C ILE A 7 3.61 3.22 20.15
N ALA A 8 4.14 4.00 21.06
CA ALA A 8 3.34 4.97 21.82
C ALA A 8 2.80 6.06 20.87
N THR A 9 1.57 6.52 21.10
CA THR A 9 0.97 7.59 20.28
C THR A 9 1.72 8.92 20.37
N THR A 10 2.56 9.06 21.39
CA THR A 10 3.47 10.21 21.60
C THR A 10 4.91 9.94 21.14
N ALA A 11 5.16 8.81 20.46
CA ALA A 11 6.50 8.50 19.98
C ALA A 11 7.02 9.58 19.04
N ALA A 12 8.32 9.89 19.16
CA ALA A 12 8.97 10.81 18.22
C ALA A 12 9.03 10.19 16.82
N LEU A 13 8.77 11.01 15.81
CA LEU A 13 8.87 10.63 14.40
C LEU A 13 9.98 11.44 13.69
N PRO A 14 10.70 10.88 12.72
CA PRO A 14 10.54 9.51 12.20
C PRO A 14 10.95 8.43 13.22
N LEU A 15 10.48 7.21 13.00
CA LEU A 15 10.84 6.09 13.87
C LEU A 15 12.34 5.79 13.77
N ALA A 16 12.93 5.33 14.88
CA ALA A 16 14.29 4.84 14.86
C ALA A 16 14.47 3.69 13.85
N ALA A 17 15.69 3.51 13.37
CA ALA A 17 16.01 2.40 12.46
C ALA A 17 15.58 1.04 13.07
N PRO A 18 15.04 0.12 12.25
CA PRO A 18 14.66 -1.21 12.73
C PRO A 18 15.89 -2.06 13.09
N SER A 19 15.66 -3.13 13.84
CA SER A 19 16.65 -4.20 13.98
C SER A 19 16.97 -4.81 12.61
N SER A 20 18.21 -5.15 12.36
CA SER A 20 18.62 -5.88 11.16
C SER A 20 18.57 -7.40 11.32
N THR A 21 18.26 -7.89 12.53
CA THR A 21 18.36 -9.32 12.88
C THR A 21 17.06 -9.92 13.38
N ALA A 22 16.01 -9.14 13.53
CA ALA A 22 14.73 -9.59 14.06
C ALA A 22 13.56 -8.84 13.43
N CYS A 23 12.50 -9.56 13.08
CA CYS A 23 11.24 -8.98 12.67
C CYS A 23 10.53 -8.32 13.86
N GLU A 24 10.00 -7.13 13.65
CA GLU A 24 9.12 -6.43 14.59
C GLU A 24 7.76 -6.17 13.89
N LEU A 25 6.66 -6.40 14.59
CA LEU A 25 5.30 -6.05 14.16
C LEU A 25 4.73 -5.03 15.13
N SER A 26 4.30 -3.89 14.61
CA SER A 26 3.59 -2.88 15.37
C SER A 26 2.23 -2.59 14.73
N ILE A 27 1.21 -2.35 15.54
CA ILE A 27 -0.10 -1.91 15.09
C ILE A 27 -0.32 -0.50 15.62
N VAL A 28 -0.68 0.42 14.76
CA VAL A 28 -1.00 1.81 15.09
C VAL A 28 -2.28 2.24 14.41
N TYR A 29 -3.02 3.13 15.04
CA TYR A 29 -4.25 3.69 14.49
C TYR A 29 -4.00 5.13 14.06
N ALA A 30 -4.42 5.47 12.84
CA ALA A 30 -4.29 6.81 12.28
C ALA A 30 -5.55 7.63 12.54
N THR A 31 -5.38 8.94 12.60
CA THR A 31 -6.47 9.90 12.41
C THR A 31 -6.56 10.30 10.94
N ALA A 32 -7.66 10.89 10.49
CA ALA A 32 -7.79 11.44 9.13
C ALA A 32 -6.80 12.61 8.86
N THR A 33 -6.19 13.18 9.88
CA THR A 33 -5.16 14.24 9.74
C THR A 33 -3.74 13.72 9.67
N GLY A 34 -3.50 12.42 9.93
CA GLY A 34 -2.18 11.81 9.86
C GLY A 34 -1.43 11.73 11.18
N SER A 35 -2.14 11.80 12.30
CA SER A 35 -1.57 11.59 13.63
C SER A 35 -1.92 10.20 14.15
N MET A 36 -1.14 9.68 15.09
CA MET A 36 -1.52 8.47 15.83
C MET A 36 -2.64 8.75 16.83
N THR A 37 -3.50 7.76 17.06
CA THR A 37 -4.57 7.78 18.09
C THR A 37 -4.57 6.46 18.86
N PRO A 38 -4.98 6.43 20.13
CA PRO A 38 -5.19 5.18 20.85
C PRO A 38 -6.52 4.48 20.48
N THR A 39 -7.38 5.15 19.70
CA THR A 39 -8.71 4.64 19.35
C THR A 39 -8.63 3.73 18.13
N ALA A 40 -8.92 2.44 18.32
CA ALA A 40 -9.04 1.49 17.23
C ALA A 40 -10.26 1.81 16.35
N PRO A 41 -10.17 1.58 15.03
CA PRO A 41 -11.33 1.66 14.14
C PRO A 41 -12.37 0.59 14.50
N ALA A 42 -13.60 0.77 14.00
CA ALA A 42 -14.63 -0.24 14.15
C ALA A 42 -14.24 -1.55 13.43
N TYR A 43 -14.51 -2.70 14.05
CA TYR A 43 -14.22 -3.99 13.44
C TYR A 43 -15.00 -4.18 12.13
N ASN A 44 -14.30 -4.64 11.10
CA ASN A 44 -14.86 -5.05 9.83
C ASN A 44 -14.21 -6.36 9.38
N SER A 45 -15.02 -7.40 9.16
CA SER A 45 -14.52 -8.75 8.85
C SER A 45 -13.79 -8.84 7.51
N GLY A 46 -14.21 -8.07 6.51
CA GLY A 46 -13.53 -8.00 5.20
C GLY A 46 -12.12 -7.42 5.35
N TRP A 47 -12.01 -6.27 6.00
CA TRP A 47 -10.73 -5.65 6.29
C TRP A 47 -9.84 -6.47 7.21
N ALA A 48 -10.41 -7.19 8.18
CA ALA A 48 -9.62 -8.07 9.03
C ALA A 48 -8.96 -9.20 8.23
N THR A 49 -9.62 -9.74 7.21
CA THR A 49 -9.06 -10.75 6.31
C THR A 49 -7.93 -10.15 5.46
N GLU A 50 -8.17 -8.97 4.87
CA GLU A 50 -7.17 -8.27 4.05
C GLU A 50 -5.91 -7.93 4.85
N ILE A 51 -6.07 -7.31 6.02
CA ILE A 51 -4.97 -6.96 6.93
C ILE A 51 -4.14 -8.19 7.32
N ALA A 52 -4.81 -9.32 7.64
CA ALA A 52 -4.12 -10.55 7.98
C ALA A 52 -3.28 -11.07 6.82
N MET A 53 -3.81 -11.01 5.59
CA MET A 53 -3.11 -11.42 4.37
C MET A 53 -1.91 -10.51 4.11
N ASP A 54 -2.08 -9.19 4.15
CA ASP A 54 -1.04 -8.19 3.93
C ASP A 54 0.16 -8.41 4.87
N VAL A 55 -0.09 -8.53 6.17
CA VAL A 55 0.96 -8.70 7.17
C VAL A 55 1.68 -10.05 7.00
N GLN A 56 0.92 -11.13 6.73
CA GLN A 56 1.50 -12.46 6.56
C GLN A 56 2.38 -12.54 5.30
N TRP A 57 1.94 -12.01 4.18
CA TRP A 57 2.72 -12.02 2.94
C TRP A 57 3.92 -11.08 2.99
N ALA A 58 3.80 -9.91 3.62
CA ALA A 58 4.92 -9.02 3.86
C ALA A 58 6.00 -9.73 4.71
N HIS A 59 5.60 -10.41 5.79
CA HIS A 59 6.53 -11.18 6.62
C HIS A 59 7.14 -12.37 5.88
N ALA A 60 6.35 -13.11 5.10
CA ALA A 60 6.86 -14.25 4.34
C ALA A 60 7.90 -13.85 3.28
N THR A 61 7.70 -12.68 2.67
CA THR A 61 8.59 -12.16 1.61
C THR A 61 9.83 -11.47 2.20
N ALA A 62 9.68 -10.76 3.31
CA ALA A 62 10.74 -10.02 3.98
C ALA A 62 10.79 -10.39 5.48
N PRO A 63 11.29 -11.58 5.84
CA PRO A 63 11.13 -12.16 7.17
C PRO A 63 11.86 -11.41 8.30
N LEU A 64 12.75 -10.49 7.99
CA LEU A 64 13.46 -9.65 8.97
C LEU A 64 13.00 -8.18 8.95
N ALA A 65 12.03 -7.83 8.09
CA ALA A 65 11.54 -6.46 8.03
C ALA A 65 10.75 -6.09 9.29
N ARG A 66 10.87 -4.83 9.70
CA ARG A 66 9.90 -4.24 10.62
C ARG A 66 8.63 -3.94 9.83
N ILE A 67 7.51 -4.45 10.31
CA ILE A 67 6.19 -4.22 9.75
C ILE A 67 5.43 -3.29 10.69
N VAL A 68 4.94 -2.18 10.18
CA VAL A 68 4.03 -1.27 10.89
C VAL A 68 2.68 -1.31 10.18
N LEU A 69 1.71 -1.98 10.78
CA LEU A 69 0.32 -1.95 10.32
C LEU A 69 -0.30 -0.63 10.77
N ILE A 70 -0.73 0.18 9.81
CA ILE A 70 -1.42 1.44 10.06
C ILE A 70 -2.89 1.26 9.70
N GLU A 71 -3.78 1.27 10.67
CA GLU A 71 -5.20 1.17 10.44
C GLU A 71 -5.83 2.58 10.39
N ALA A 72 -6.51 2.88 9.28
CA ALA A 72 -7.27 4.12 9.10
C ALA A 72 -8.61 4.06 9.83
N PRO A 73 -9.21 5.19 10.23
CA PRO A 73 -10.50 5.22 10.93
C PRO A 73 -11.66 4.59 10.13
N ASP A 74 -11.63 4.77 8.83
CA ASP A 74 -12.61 4.28 7.88
C ASP A 74 -12.02 4.28 6.45
N THR A 75 -12.83 3.95 5.43
CA THR A 75 -12.42 3.87 4.03
C THR A 75 -12.60 5.18 3.24
N SER A 76 -12.89 6.28 3.90
CA SER A 76 -12.97 7.59 3.22
C SER A 76 -11.59 8.02 2.71
N ILE A 77 -11.55 8.78 1.63
CA ILE A 77 -10.30 9.28 1.05
C ILE A 77 -9.48 10.06 2.10
N ASN A 78 -10.14 10.87 2.92
CA ASN A 78 -9.44 11.63 3.97
C ASN A 78 -8.80 10.72 5.02
N SER A 79 -9.48 9.67 5.43
CA SER A 79 -8.97 8.69 6.40
C SER A 79 -7.79 7.90 5.82
N LEU A 80 -7.88 7.45 4.56
CA LEU A 80 -6.79 6.76 3.87
C LEU A 80 -5.58 7.69 3.67
N LEU A 81 -5.79 8.94 3.27
CA LEU A 81 -4.74 9.95 3.20
C LEU A 81 -4.09 10.21 4.57
N GLY A 82 -4.86 10.17 5.64
CA GLY A 82 -4.35 10.25 7.00
C GLY A 82 -3.38 9.11 7.32
N GLY A 83 -3.72 7.87 6.98
CA GLY A 83 -2.84 6.71 7.11
C GLY A 83 -1.53 6.88 6.34
N ILE A 84 -1.60 7.35 5.08
CA ILE A 84 -0.42 7.59 4.24
C ILE A 84 0.46 8.72 4.82
N LYS A 85 -0.14 9.82 5.28
CA LYS A 85 0.59 10.91 5.95
C LYS A 85 1.31 10.43 7.21
N LEU A 86 0.67 9.56 8.00
CA LEU A 86 1.31 8.97 9.17
C LEU A 86 2.49 8.06 8.76
N ALA A 87 2.33 7.23 7.72
CA ALA A 87 3.43 6.44 7.19
C ALA A 87 4.61 7.32 6.75
N ASN A 88 4.33 8.43 6.05
CA ASN A 88 5.34 9.40 5.64
C ASN A 88 6.09 10.01 6.83
N ALA A 89 5.40 10.31 7.90
CA ALA A 89 6.01 10.83 9.13
C ALA A 89 6.87 9.75 9.83
N MET A 90 6.50 8.48 9.74
CA MET A 90 7.23 7.35 10.35
C MET A 90 8.46 6.94 9.56
N GLY A 91 8.50 7.19 8.23
CA GLY A 91 9.56 6.76 7.33
C GLY A 91 10.97 7.13 7.72
N PRO A 92 11.97 6.71 6.93
CA PRO A 92 11.88 6.17 5.57
C PRO A 92 11.37 4.72 5.50
N GLY A 93 10.77 4.34 4.37
CA GLY A 93 10.23 2.99 4.22
C GLY A 93 9.43 2.74 2.95
N ILE A 94 8.73 1.63 2.94
CA ILE A 94 7.84 1.19 1.86
C ILE A 94 6.41 1.19 2.40
N VAL A 95 5.49 1.79 1.66
CA VAL A 95 4.05 1.79 1.94
C VAL A 95 3.38 0.85 0.96
N SER A 96 2.73 -0.20 1.45
CA SER A 96 1.92 -1.13 0.66
C SER A 96 0.44 -0.86 0.93
N MET A 97 -0.35 -0.71 -0.13
CA MET A 97 -1.74 -0.27 -0.06
C MET A 97 -2.64 -1.24 -0.83
N SER A 98 -3.32 -2.14 -0.10
CA SER A 98 -4.31 -3.08 -0.67
C SER A 98 -5.71 -2.47 -0.65
N PHE A 99 -5.83 -1.23 -1.10
CA PHE A 99 -7.10 -0.53 -1.25
C PHE A 99 -7.09 0.35 -2.50
N GLY A 100 -8.28 0.69 -2.96
CA GLY A 100 -8.42 1.61 -4.07
C GLY A 100 -9.86 2.07 -4.27
N THR A 101 -10.00 3.12 -5.05
CA THR A 101 -11.28 3.63 -5.50
C THR A 101 -11.17 4.19 -6.91
N ASN A 102 -12.31 4.41 -7.56
CA ASN A 102 -12.31 5.00 -8.90
C ASN A 102 -11.58 6.35 -8.90
N GLU A 103 -10.76 6.56 -9.93
CA GLU A 103 -10.15 7.85 -10.15
C GLU A 103 -11.19 8.95 -10.48
N GLY A 104 -10.78 10.20 -10.36
CA GLY A 104 -11.62 11.34 -10.67
C GLY A 104 -10.80 12.63 -10.78
N SER A 105 -11.43 13.75 -11.08
CA SER A 105 -10.76 15.05 -11.19
C SER A 105 -10.05 15.50 -9.90
N TRP A 106 -10.36 14.87 -8.77
CA TRP A 106 -9.72 15.13 -7.47
C TRP A 106 -8.36 14.43 -7.32
N THR A 107 -8.08 13.40 -8.13
CA THR A 107 -6.93 12.49 -7.96
C THR A 107 -5.61 13.26 -7.91
N SER A 108 -5.38 14.17 -8.86
CA SER A 108 -4.15 14.94 -8.92
C SER A 108 -3.97 15.92 -7.74
N SER A 109 -5.05 16.33 -7.09
CA SER A 109 -4.98 17.25 -5.95
C SER A 109 -4.39 16.61 -4.68
N VAL A 110 -4.37 15.28 -4.61
CA VAL A 110 -3.85 14.53 -3.46
C VAL A 110 -2.50 13.85 -3.73
N ASP A 111 -1.99 13.89 -4.95
CA ASP A 111 -0.78 13.18 -5.38
C ASP A 111 0.48 13.58 -4.62
N ALA A 112 0.54 14.79 -4.09
CA ALA A 112 1.68 15.26 -3.31
C ALA A 112 1.98 14.39 -2.07
N VAL A 113 1.01 13.61 -1.57
CA VAL A 113 1.21 12.69 -0.46
C VAL A 113 2.19 11.56 -0.79
N PHE A 114 2.35 11.22 -2.08
CA PHE A 114 3.23 10.16 -2.57
C PHE A 114 4.61 10.68 -3.02
N SER A 115 5.02 11.88 -2.62
CA SER A 115 6.29 12.50 -3.00
C SER A 115 7.28 12.64 -1.84
N THR A 116 7.04 12.00 -0.71
CA THR A 116 7.93 12.09 0.45
C THR A 116 9.27 11.40 0.16
N ALA A 117 10.36 12.12 0.39
CA ALA A 117 11.71 11.61 0.11
C ALA A 117 12.01 10.31 0.90
N LYS A 118 12.70 9.37 0.24
CA LYS A 118 13.07 8.05 0.78
C LYS A 118 11.87 7.15 1.13
N MET A 119 10.70 7.44 0.58
CA MET A 119 9.52 6.59 0.62
C MET A 119 9.29 5.92 -0.73
N THR A 120 8.80 4.70 -0.71
CA THR A 120 8.32 3.97 -1.90
C THR A 120 6.87 3.57 -1.66
N TYR A 121 6.02 3.79 -2.65
CA TYR A 121 4.59 3.52 -2.55
C TYR A 121 4.19 2.45 -3.56
N LEU A 122 3.50 1.41 -3.09
CA LEU A 122 2.93 0.36 -3.92
C LEU A 122 1.41 0.31 -3.66
N ALA A 123 0.63 0.12 -4.70
CA ALA A 123 -0.81 -0.02 -4.57
C ALA A 123 -1.37 -1.06 -5.53
N ALA A 124 -2.42 -1.77 -5.10
CA ALA A 124 -3.16 -2.68 -5.93
C ALA A 124 -3.72 -1.98 -7.17
N ALA A 125 -3.52 -2.58 -8.34
CA ALA A 125 -4.02 -2.05 -9.62
C ALA A 125 -5.54 -2.19 -9.78
N GLY A 126 -6.17 -3.03 -8.95
CA GLY A 126 -7.60 -3.34 -8.98
C GLY A 126 -7.89 -4.79 -9.39
N ASP A 127 -9.15 -5.22 -9.14
CA ASP A 127 -9.61 -6.60 -9.26
C ASP A 127 -10.79 -6.75 -10.23
N SER A 128 -10.99 -5.79 -11.12
CA SER A 128 -12.13 -5.75 -12.03
C SER A 128 -11.76 -5.94 -13.53
N GLY A 129 -10.57 -6.38 -13.82
CA GLY A 129 -10.03 -6.64 -15.16
C GLY A 129 -9.57 -5.36 -15.84
N THR A 130 -10.49 -4.57 -16.40
CA THR A 130 -10.14 -3.31 -17.06
C THR A 130 -10.42 -2.11 -16.14
N GLY A 131 -9.63 -1.05 -16.32
CA GLY A 131 -9.78 0.20 -15.59
C GLY A 131 -8.60 0.46 -14.65
N VAL A 132 -8.51 1.69 -14.25
CA VAL A 132 -7.50 2.20 -13.33
C VAL A 132 -8.15 2.77 -12.08
N MET A 133 -7.42 2.72 -10.97
CA MET A 133 -7.94 3.22 -9.69
C MET A 133 -6.87 3.98 -8.92
N TRP A 134 -7.32 4.92 -8.11
CA TRP A 134 -6.47 5.56 -7.12
C TRP A 134 -6.27 4.61 -5.92
N PRO A 135 -5.06 4.51 -5.32
CA PRO A 135 -3.89 5.32 -5.55
C PRO A 135 -2.94 4.81 -6.66
N ALA A 136 -3.19 3.64 -7.26
CA ALA A 136 -2.31 3.04 -8.26
C ALA A 136 -2.11 3.89 -9.53
N VAL A 137 -3.05 4.78 -9.84
CA VAL A 137 -2.99 5.69 -11.00
C VAL A 137 -2.01 6.86 -10.81
N SER A 138 -1.54 7.11 -9.58
CA SER A 138 -0.57 8.17 -9.30
C SER A 138 0.78 7.89 -9.98
N PRO A 139 1.41 8.87 -10.64
CA PRO A 139 2.74 8.70 -11.24
C PRO A 139 3.85 8.43 -10.21
N ASN A 140 3.58 8.63 -8.92
CA ASN A 140 4.51 8.41 -7.82
C ASN A 140 4.27 7.06 -7.10
N VAL A 141 3.36 6.24 -7.60
CA VAL A 141 2.98 4.95 -7.00
C VAL A 141 3.27 3.82 -7.99
N VAL A 142 3.82 2.73 -7.52
CA VAL A 142 3.97 1.49 -8.30
C VAL A 142 2.64 0.75 -8.27
N ALA A 143 1.97 0.68 -9.41
CA ALA A 143 0.77 -0.12 -9.58
C ALA A 143 1.13 -1.61 -9.63
N VAL A 144 0.53 -2.42 -8.76
CA VAL A 144 0.79 -3.86 -8.64
C VAL A 144 -0.42 -4.64 -9.13
N GLY A 145 -0.24 -5.32 -10.25
CA GLY A 145 -1.24 -6.23 -10.82
C GLY A 145 -1.10 -7.66 -10.29
N GLY A 146 -2.09 -8.50 -10.59
CA GLY A 146 -2.12 -9.91 -10.22
C GLY A 146 -1.76 -10.85 -11.36
N THR A 147 -1.27 -12.03 -11.00
CA THR A 147 -1.01 -13.14 -11.93
C THR A 147 -1.73 -14.40 -11.47
N SER A 148 -2.00 -15.29 -12.41
CA SER A 148 -2.46 -16.65 -12.15
C SER A 148 -1.29 -17.60 -12.27
N LEU A 149 -0.88 -18.20 -11.16
CA LEU A 149 0.21 -19.17 -11.07
C LEU A 149 -0.35 -20.59 -11.12
N THR A 150 0.17 -21.42 -12.04
CA THR A 150 -0.04 -22.88 -12.06
C THR A 150 1.26 -23.56 -11.72
N TYR A 151 1.34 -24.15 -10.51
CA TYR A 151 2.51 -24.84 -10.02
C TYR A 151 2.11 -25.86 -8.93
N SER A 152 2.52 -27.09 -9.10
CA SER A 152 2.19 -28.20 -8.18
C SER A 152 3.29 -28.47 -7.15
N GLY A 153 4.30 -27.60 -7.05
CA GLY A 153 5.46 -27.81 -6.16
C GLY A 153 6.63 -28.54 -6.82
N THR A 154 6.40 -29.20 -7.95
CA THR A 154 7.42 -29.90 -8.75
C THR A 154 7.12 -29.73 -10.24
N GLY A 155 8.18 -29.76 -11.08
CA GLY A 155 8.03 -29.67 -12.52
C GLY A 155 7.91 -28.23 -13.05
N ALA A 156 7.26 -28.09 -14.21
CA ALA A 156 7.13 -26.81 -14.91
C ALA A 156 6.19 -25.84 -14.18
N ARG A 157 6.61 -24.59 -14.12
CA ARG A 157 5.82 -23.46 -13.64
C ARG A 157 5.20 -22.73 -14.84
N SER A 158 3.93 -22.38 -14.77
CA SER A 158 3.27 -21.50 -15.72
C SER A 158 2.63 -20.33 -14.97
N GLU A 159 2.84 -19.11 -15.44
CA GLU A 159 2.30 -17.89 -14.83
C GLU A 159 1.83 -16.95 -15.95
N VAL A 160 0.60 -16.53 -15.85
CA VAL A 160 -0.05 -15.63 -16.81
C VAL A 160 -0.70 -14.46 -16.09
N SER A 161 -1.00 -13.37 -16.79
CA SER A 161 -1.77 -12.27 -16.20
C SER A 161 -3.11 -12.79 -15.70
N TRP A 162 -3.47 -12.43 -14.48
CA TRP A 162 -4.80 -12.74 -13.95
C TRP A 162 -5.87 -11.90 -14.68
N SER A 163 -6.94 -12.52 -15.11
CA SER A 163 -8.00 -11.84 -15.87
C SER A 163 -8.73 -10.73 -15.10
N GLY A 164 -8.69 -10.78 -13.77
CA GLY A 164 -9.23 -9.75 -12.87
C GLY A 164 -8.29 -8.59 -12.60
N THR A 165 -7.00 -8.68 -12.99
CA THR A 165 -6.04 -7.61 -12.68
C THR A 165 -6.42 -6.31 -13.34
N GLY A 166 -6.36 -5.20 -12.59
CA GLY A 166 -6.59 -3.85 -13.10
C GLY A 166 -5.48 -3.41 -14.05
N GLY A 167 -5.81 -2.50 -14.93
CA GLY A 167 -4.88 -1.86 -15.86
C GLY A 167 -5.60 -1.04 -16.91
N GLY A 168 -4.92 -0.02 -17.44
CA GLY A 168 -5.51 0.86 -18.44
C GLY A 168 -4.84 2.24 -18.46
N THR A 169 -5.44 3.14 -19.23
CA THR A 169 -5.01 4.54 -19.32
C THR A 169 -5.89 5.40 -18.42
N SER A 170 -5.28 6.25 -17.60
CA SER A 170 -5.99 7.21 -16.77
C SER A 170 -6.69 8.28 -17.62
N ALA A 171 -7.91 8.64 -17.23
CA ALA A 171 -8.64 9.78 -17.79
C ALA A 171 -8.28 11.12 -17.11
N TYR A 172 -7.63 11.08 -15.94
CA TYR A 172 -7.40 12.25 -15.09
C TYR A 172 -5.92 12.52 -14.80
N THR A 173 -5.05 11.54 -15.03
CA THR A 173 -3.61 11.66 -14.78
C THR A 173 -2.85 11.51 -16.09
N THR A 174 -2.03 12.49 -16.43
CA THR A 174 -1.18 12.42 -17.64
C THR A 174 -0.11 11.35 -17.46
N ALA A 175 0.12 10.55 -18.50
CA ALA A 175 1.17 9.54 -18.51
C ALA A 175 2.54 10.19 -18.23
N PRO A 176 3.29 9.72 -17.24
CA PRO A 176 4.62 10.26 -16.95
C PRO A 176 5.61 9.92 -18.08
N SER A 177 6.63 10.76 -18.24
CA SER A 177 7.62 10.62 -19.34
C SER A 177 8.32 9.27 -19.36
N TYR A 178 8.49 8.61 -18.23
CA TYR A 178 9.08 7.28 -18.16
C TYR A 178 8.17 6.17 -18.73
N GLN A 179 6.87 6.40 -18.85
CA GLN A 179 5.93 5.47 -19.48
C GLN A 179 5.74 5.74 -20.98
N THR A 180 5.70 7.00 -21.41
CA THR A 180 5.39 7.36 -22.81
C THR A 180 6.34 6.75 -23.84
N ASN A 181 7.58 6.45 -23.44
CA ASN A 181 8.57 5.82 -24.29
C ASN A 181 8.68 4.30 -24.09
N ALA A 182 8.06 3.75 -23.06
CA ALA A 182 8.20 2.35 -22.66
C ALA A 182 6.98 1.49 -23.03
N VAL A 183 5.81 2.11 -23.19
CA VAL A 183 4.56 1.41 -23.47
C VAL A 183 4.06 1.82 -24.86
N PRO A 184 4.09 0.90 -25.86
CA PRO A 184 3.58 1.20 -27.19
C PRO A 184 2.10 1.60 -27.16
N GLY A 185 1.75 2.70 -27.82
CA GLY A 185 0.35 3.14 -27.97
C GLY A 185 -0.21 3.99 -26.82
N MET A 186 0.64 4.44 -25.91
CA MET A 186 0.27 5.46 -24.92
C MET A 186 0.52 6.87 -25.42
#